data_9099d5e0669fca13eabd2fbd5990c4c0
#
_entry.id   9099d5e0669fca13eabd2fbd5990c4c0
#
_cell.length_a   1.000
_cell.length_b   1.000
_cell.length_c   1.000
_cell.angle_alpha   90.00
_cell.angle_beta   90.00
_cell.angle_gamma   90.00
#
_symmetry.space_group_name_H-M   'P 1'
#
loop_
_entity.id
_entity.type
_entity.pdbx_description
1 polymer ?
#
loop_
_entity_poly.entity_id
_entity_poly.type
_entity_poly.pdbx_seq_one_letter_code
_entity_poly.pdbx_strand_id
1 'polypeptide(L)'
;MYAIIPQQIPQGKRAEINEKILFAINSGKDMIPAESIYNCYTGIGGLHNLKQSDFASYHEYAEAKKEFEMGQFFTPHEVCRDMVDVLSPTSSEMILDMCCGMGNFFNHLPNQHNAYGFDIDSKAVAVARYLDPDAHID
;
A
#
# COMPACT_ATOMS: atom_id res chain seq x y z
N MET A 1 -17.68 -11.04 6.69
CA MET A 1 -17.15 -10.56 8.00
C MET A 1 -15.99 -9.65 7.66
N TYR A 2 -15.73 -8.57 8.41
CA TYR A 2 -14.56 -7.72 8.17
C TYR A 2 -13.35 -8.29 8.91
N ALA A 3 -12.21 -8.35 8.25
CA ALA A 3 -10.97 -8.66 8.94
C ALA A 3 -10.63 -7.56 9.96
N ILE A 4 -10.23 -7.95 11.17
CA ILE A 4 -9.85 -6.99 12.21
C ILE A 4 -8.41 -6.55 11.94
N ILE A 5 -8.26 -5.37 11.34
CA ILE A 5 -6.97 -4.72 11.11
C ILE A 5 -6.90 -3.49 12.02
N PRO A 6 -5.85 -3.31 12.81
CA PRO A 6 -5.71 -2.14 13.68
C PRO A 6 -5.57 -0.85 12.84
N GLN A 7 -6.00 0.28 13.39
CA GLN A 7 -5.85 1.58 12.73
C GLN A 7 -4.39 2.04 12.63
N GLN A 8 -3.56 1.60 13.57
CA GLN A 8 -2.11 1.82 13.56
C GLN A 8 -1.41 0.54 13.98
N ILE A 9 -0.32 0.22 13.31
CA ILE A 9 0.48 -0.96 13.64
C ILE A 9 1.79 -0.55 14.30
N PRO A 10 2.16 -1.21 15.40
CA PRO A 10 3.52 -1.12 15.92
C PRO A 10 4.51 -1.61 14.86
N GLN A 11 5.63 -0.95 14.71
CA GLN A 11 6.64 -1.28 13.69
C GLN A 11 7.01 -2.77 13.68
N GLY A 12 7.22 -3.38 14.85
CA GLY A 12 7.56 -4.78 14.97
C GLY A 12 6.46 -5.78 14.57
N LYS A 13 5.24 -5.31 14.27
CA LYS A 13 4.12 -6.16 13.84
C LYS A 13 3.72 -5.99 12.38
N ARG A 14 4.42 -5.16 11.61
CA ARG A 14 4.05 -4.86 10.22
C ARG A 14 4.01 -6.12 9.33
N ALA A 15 4.98 -7.02 9.47
CA ALA A 15 5.01 -8.25 8.69
C ALA A 15 3.78 -9.13 8.96
N GLU A 16 3.40 -9.30 10.23
CA GLU A 16 2.20 -10.04 10.63
C GLU A 16 0.93 -9.40 10.05
N ILE A 17 0.83 -8.08 10.07
CA ILE A 17 -0.34 -7.37 9.54
C ILE A 17 -0.38 -7.44 8.01
N ASN A 18 0.74 -7.29 7.32
CA ASN A 18 0.81 -7.49 5.88
C ASN A 18 0.33 -8.89 5.46
N GLU A 19 0.78 -9.93 6.16
CA GLU A 19 0.33 -11.30 5.87
C GLU A 19 -1.17 -11.49 6.14
N LYS A 20 -1.72 -10.89 7.18
CA LYS A 20 -3.18 -10.91 7.45
C LYS A 20 -3.97 -10.23 6.33
N ILE A 21 -3.50 -9.07 5.85
CA ILE A 21 -4.13 -8.35 4.74
C ILE A 21 -4.10 -9.22 3.48
N LEU A 22 -2.94 -9.74 3.11
CA LEU A 22 -2.77 -10.59 1.93
C LEU A 22 -3.61 -11.88 2.02
N PHE A 23 -3.66 -12.52 3.20
CA PHE A 23 -4.50 -13.70 3.40
C PHE A 23 -5.99 -13.39 3.21
N ALA A 24 -6.48 -12.27 3.75
CA ALA A 24 -7.87 -11.88 3.60
C ALA A 24 -8.20 -11.57 2.12
N ILE A 25 -7.34 -10.83 1.41
CA ILE A 25 -7.48 -10.53 -0.01
C ILE A 25 -7.53 -11.82 -0.83
N ASN A 26 -6.54 -12.71 -0.66
CA ASN A 26 -6.44 -13.93 -1.45
C ASN A 26 -7.54 -14.96 -1.14
N SER A 27 -8.01 -15.01 0.10
CA SER A 27 -9.07 -15.93 0.48
C SER A 27 -10.45 -15.51 -0.01
N GLY A 28 -10.66 -14.21 -0.23
CA GLY A 28 -11.96 -13.62 -0.57
C GLY A 28 -13.06 -13.82 0.49
N LYS A 29 -12.70 -14.35 1.67
CA LYS A 29 -13.67 -14.67 2.73
C LYS A 29 -14.05 -13.45 3.56
N ASP A 30 -13.11 -12.57 3.77
CA ASP A 30 -13.27 -11.39 4.60
C ASP A 30 -12.98 -10.13 3.78
N MET A 31 -13.83 -9.14 3.92
CA MET A 31 -13.59 -7.83 3.34
C MET A 31 -12.70 -7.00 4.25
N ILE A 32 -11.77 -6.26 3.67
CA ILE A 32 -10.96 -5.28 4.39
C ILE A 32 -11.35 -3.88 3.89
N PRO A 33 -11.68 -2.94 4.80
CA PRO A 33 -11.88 -1.56 4.39
C PRO A 33 -10.61 -1.00 3.73
N ALA A 34 -10.77 -0.30 2.62
CA ALA A 34 -9.64 0.30 1.88
C ALA A 34 -8.78 1.20 2.79
N GLU A 35 -9.42 2.00 3.65
CA GLU A 35 -8.73 2.85 4.63
C GLU A 35 -7.79 2.05 5.56
N SER A 36 -8.21 0.85 5.98
CA SER A 36 -7.36 -0.02 6.79
C SER A 36 -6.13 -0.50 6.03
N ILE A 37 -6.26 -0.75 4.74
CA ILE A 37 -5.14 -1.13 3.89
C ILE A 37 -4.18 0.05 3.72
N TYR A 38 -4.68 1.24 3.38
CA TYR A 38 -3.86 2.44 3.23
C TYR A 38 -3.06 2.77 4.49
N ASN A 39 -3.62 2.53 5.67
CA ASN A 39 -2.97 2.82 6.94
C ASN A 39 -2.02 1.71 7.43
N CYS A 40 -2.18 0.48 6.97
CA CYS A 40 -1.53 -0.67 7.58
C CYS A 40 -0.68 -1.52 6.63
N TYR A 41 -0.93 -1.52 5.33
CA TYR A 41 -0.10 -2.27 4.39
C TYR A 41 1.18 -1.51 4.06
N THR A 42 2.31 -2.12 4.37
CA THR A 42 3.64 -1.49 4.21
C THR A 42 4.55 -2.24 3.25
N GLY A 43 4.11 -3.38 2.73
CA GLY A 43 4.95 -4.23 1.89
C GLY A 43 6.21 -4.69 2.63
N ILE A 44 7.32 -4.75 1.92
CA ILE A 44 8.64 -5.05 2.49
C ILE A 44 9.32 -3.81 3.11
N GLY A 45 8.82 -2.63 2.83
CA GLY A 45 9.29 -1.38 3.43
C GLY A 45 8.87 -1.23 4.89
N GLY A 46 9.20 -0.13 5.48
CA GLY A 46 8.83 0.22 6.84
C GLY A 46 7.79 1.33 6.91
N LEU A 47 7.30 1.58 8.10
CA LEU A 47 6.56 2.79 8.38
C LEU A 47 7.53 3.99 8.41
N HIS A 48 7.05 5.14 7.94
CA HIS A 48 7.81 6.38 8.11
C HIS A 48 8.03 6.69 9.60
N ASN A 49 9.17 7.33 9.93
CA ASN A 49 9.50 7.75 11.30
C ASN A 49 9.79 6.62 12.29
N LEU A 50 10.61 5.65 11.91
CA LEU A 50 11.16 4.66 12.84
C LEU A 50 11.86 5.33 14.02
N LYS A 51 11.39 5.04 15.23
CA LYS A 51 12.03 5.49 16.47
C LYS A 51 12.66 4.27 17.18
N GLN A 52 13.90 4.41 17.62
CA GLN A 52 14.57 3.36 18.39
C GLN A 52 13.77 2.95 19.63
N SER A 53 13.03 3.89 20.24
CA SER A 53 12.17 3.63 21.39
C SER A 53 11.03 2.64 21.14
N ASP A 54 10.70 2.37 19.88
CA ASP A 54 9.58 1.51 19.50
C ASP A 54 10.00 0.02 19.41
N PHE A 55 11.29 -0.27 19.68
CA PHE A 55 11.89 -1.60 19.62
C PHE A 55 12.43 -2.04 20.98
N ALA A 56 12.38 -3.34 21.24
CA ALA A 56 12.89 -3.91 22.50
C ALA A 56 14.42 -3.86 22.59
N SER A 57 15.15 -3.78 21.45
CA SER A 57 16.60 -3.69 21.39
C SER A 57 17.07 -2.82 20.22
N TYR A 58 18.31 -2.31 20.35
CA TYR A 58 18.98 -1.63 19.23
C TYR A 58 19.18 -2.54 18.01
N HIS A 59 19.39 -3.83 18.21
CA HIS A 59 19.53 -4.79 17.12
C HIS A 59 18.27 -4.87 16.26
N GLU A 60 17.10 -5.02 16.89
CA GLU A 60 15.82 -5.02 16.21
C GLU A 60 15.53 -3.71 15.46
N TYR A 61 15.88 -2.58 16.08
CA TYR A 61 15.78 -1.28 15.41
C TYR A 61 16.68 -1.19 14.18
N ALA A 62 17.97 -1.64 14.31
CA ALA A 62 18.92 -1.59 13.22
C ALA A 62 18.53 -2.51 12.05
N GLU A 63 17.97 -3.69 12.35
CA GLU A 63 17.43 -4.60 11.33
C GLU A 63 16.22 -4.00 10.61
N ALA A 64 15.25 -3.48 11.36
CA ALA A 64 14.08 -2.81 10.80
C ALA A 64 14.47 -1.57 9.98
N LYS A 65 15.48 -0.82 10.43
CA LYS A 65 16.04 0.32 9.69
C LYS A 65 16.69 -0.10 8.38
N LYS A 66 17.41 -1.23 8.38
CA LYS A 66 18.02 -1.78 7.17
C LYS A 66 16.97 -2.22 6.14
N GLU A 67 15.92 -2.91 6.60
CA GLU A 67 14.79 -3.27 5.73
C GLU A 67 14.10 -2.01 5.16
N PHE A 68 13.93 -0.99 5.98
CA PHE A 68 13.41 0.31 5.58
C PHE A 68 14.30 0.98 4.51
N GLU A 69 15.63 0.94 4.67
CA GLU A 69 16.58 1.50 3.72
C GLU A 69 16.66 0.70 2.40
N MET A 70 16.21 -0.55 2.37
CA MET A 70 16.11 -1.36 1.15
C MET A 70 14.92 -1.00 0.26
N GLY A 71 14.05 -0.12 0.69
CA GLY A 71 13.44 0.86 -0.18
C GLY A 71 12.13 0.54 -0.87
N GLN A 72 11.23 -0.29 -0.33
CA GLN A 72 9.84 -0.20 -0.79
C GLN A 72 9.07 0.79 0.09
N PHE A 73 8.67 1.92 -0.51
CA PHE A 73 7.81 2.91 0.12
C PHE A 73 6.61 3.18 -0.76
N PHE A 74 5.43 2.98 -0.21
CA PHE A 74 4.23 3.42 -0.89
C PHE A 74 4.03 4.92 -0.61
N THR A 75 3.83 5.69 -1.66
CA THR A 75 3.50 7.11 -1.53
C THR A 75 2.24 7.25 -0.67
N PRO A 76 2.25 8.09 0.37
CA PRO A 76 1.07 8.28 1.20
C PRO A 76 -0.15 8.65 0.38
N HIS A 77 -1.29 8.05 0.71
CA HIS A 77 -2.54 8.21 -0.03
C HIS A 77 -2.96 9.68 -0.21
N GLU A 78 -2.77 10.49 0.83
CA GLU A 78 -3.07 11.93 0.77
C GLU A 78 -2.16 12.69 -0.22
N VAL A 79 -0.88 12.30 -0.29
CA VAL A 79 0.07 12.89 -1.26
C VAL A 79 -0.33 12.51 -2.68
N CYS A 80 -0.75 11.26 -2.90
CA CYS A 80 -1.24 10.82 -4.21
C CYS A 80 -2.45 11.63 -4.66
N ARG A 81 -3.41 11.86 -3.76
CA ARG A 81 -4.56 12.72 -4.03
C ARG A 81 -4.13 14.12 -4.46
N ASP A 82 -3.28 14.77 -3.67
CA ASP A 82 -2.83 16.13 -3.95
C ASP A 82 -2.08 16.23 -5.29
N MET A 83 -1.30 15.20 -5.64
CA MET A 83 -0.62 15.12 -6.93
C MET A 83 -1.61 14.94 -8.10
N VAL A 84 -2.61 14.08 -7.97
CA VAL A 84 -3.65 13.89 -8.98
C VAL A 84 -4.47 15.15 -9.15
N ASP A 85 -4.82 15.85 -8.07
CA ASP A 85 -5.53 17.13 -8.12
C ASP A 85 -4.74 18.20 -8.89
N VAL A 86 -3.41 18.25 -8.69
CA VAL A 86 -2.54 19.18 -9.44
C VAL A 86 -2.46 18.81 -10.92
N LEU A 87 -2.32 17.52 -11.24
CA LEU A 87 -2.27 17.03 -12.62
C LEU A 87 -3.61 17.20 -13.35
N SER A 88 -4.71 17.13 -12.60
CA SER A 88 -6.08 17.28 -13.10
C SER A 88 -6.38 16.45 -14.35
N PRO A 89 -6.11 15.13 -14.34
CA PRO A 89 -6.36 14.29 -15.51
C PRO A 89 -7.85 14.25 -15.84
N THR A 90 -8.15 14.19 -17.11
CA THR A 90 -9.53 14.02 -17.59
C THR A 90 -9.94 12.54 -17.60
N SER A 91 -11.24 12.26 -17.60
CA SER A 91 -11.75 10.88 -17.66
C SER A 91 -11.45 10.13 -18.96
N SER A 92 -11.04 10.85 -20.01
CA SER A 92 -10.68 10.28 -21.32
C SER A 92 -9.18 9.98 -21.47
N GLU A 93 -8.35 10.47 -20.57
CA GLU A 93 -6.91 10.25 -20.62
C GLU A 93 -6.54 8.86 -20.11
N MET A 94 -5.53 8.27 -20.75
CA MET A 94 -4.91 7.03 -20.29
C MET A 94 -3.78 7.37 -19.32
N ILE A 95 -3.80 6.75 -18.17
CA ILE A 95 -2.80 6.96 -17.11
C ILE A 95 -1.97 5.70 -16.98
N LEU A 96 -0.66 5.86 -16.99
CA LEU A 96 0.29 4.76 -16.81
C LEU A 96 1.18 5.03 -15.59
N ASP A 97 1.19 4.09 -14.65
CA ASP A 97 2.12 4.04 -13.53
C ASP A 97 3.01 2.80 -13.64
N MET A 98 4.30 3.02 -13.93
CA MET A 98 5.28 1.94 -14.15
C MET A 98 5.80 1.29 -12.87
N CYS A 99 5.51 1.84 -11.71
CA CYS A 99 5.93 1.35 -10.39
C CYS A 99 4.79 1.60 -9.40
N CYS A 100 3.61 1.08 -9.72
CA CYS A 100 2.36 1.48 -9.08
C CYS A 100 2.24 1.06 -7.60
N GLY A 101 3.10 0.16 -7.11
CA GLY A 101 3.03 -0.35 -5.75
C GLY A 101 1.67 -0.95 -5.44
N MET A 102 1.06 -0.47 -4.36
CA MET A 102 -0.29 -0.87 -3.97
C MET A 102 -1.41 -0.04 -4.63
N GLY A 103 -1.10 0.76 -5.65
CA GLY A 103 -2.09 1.47 -6.46
C GLY A 103 -2.61 2.78 -5.88
N ASN A 104 -1.91 3.42 -4.93
CA ASN A 104 -2.42 4.59 -4.21
C ASN A 104 -2.84 5.78 -5.09
N PHE A 105 -2.34 5.89 -6.31
CA PHE A 105 -2.75 6.93 -7.25
C PHE A 105 -4.10 6.65 -7.91
N PHE A 106 -4.43 5.38 -8.15
CA PHE A 106 -5.57 5.01 -9.00
C PHE A 106 -6.91 5.36 -8.38
N ASN A 107 -7.03 5.27 -7.05
CA ASN A 107 -8.25 5.62 -6.34
C ASN A 107 -8.66 7.11 -6.47
N HIS A 108 -7.74 7.96 -6.89
CA HIS A 108 -7.99 9.40 -7.08
C HIS A 108 -8.26 9.77 -8.54
N LEU A 109 -8.10 8.83 -9.47
CA LEU A 109 -8.30 9.08 -10.89
C LEU A 109 -9.79 9.22 -11.22
N PRO A 110 -10.16 10.10 -12.15
CA PRO A 110 -11.55 10.30 -12.56
C PRO A 110 -12.14 9.10 -13.32
N ASN A 111 -11.28 8.20 -13.84
CA ASN A 111 -11.69 6.99 -14.53
C ASN A 111 -10.61 5.90 -14.40
N GLN A 112 -10.84 4.93 -13.52
CA GLN A 112 -9.90 3.82 -13.29
C GLN A 112 -9.82 2.85 -14.48
N HIS A 113 -10.84 2.72 -15.32
CA HIS A 113 -10.78 1.86 -16.51
C HIS A 113 -9.70 2.29 -17.51
N ASN A 114 -9.22 3.52 -17.45
CA ASN A 114 -8.12 4.03 -18.26
C ASN A 114 -6.78 4.06 -17.50
N ALA A 115 -6.72 3.43 -16.33
CA ALA A 115 -5.52 3.35 -15.51
C ALA A 115 -4.80 2.02 -15.74
N TYR A 116 -3.49 2.10 -15.97
CA TYR A 116 -2.60 0.97 -16.19
C TYR A 116 -1.46 1.04 -15.18
N GLY A 117 -1.23 -0.04 -14.44
CA GLY A 117 -0.20 -0.13 -13.42
C GLY A 117 0.66 -1.36 -13.57
N PHE A 118 1.95 -1.19 -13.30
CA PHE A 118 2.90 -2.31 -13.24
C PHE A 118 3.72 -2.20 -11.96
N ASP A 119 3.97 -3.34 -11.33
CA ASP A 119 4.93 -3.41 -10.23
C ASP A 119 5.59 -4.80 -10.20
N ILE A 120 6.87 -4.84 -9.79
CA ILE A 120 7.62 -6.09 -9.68
C ILE A 120 7.19 -6.91 -8.45
N ASP A 121 6.62 -6.26 -7.43
CA ASP A 121 6.13 -6.92 -6.22
C ASP A 121 4.72 -7.45 -6.43
N SER A 122 4.61 -8.75 -6.69
CA SER A 122 3.32 -9.42 -6.87
C SER A 122 2.37 -9.30 -5.67
N LYS A 123 2.89 -9.09 -4.45
CA LYS A 123 2.07 -8.86 -3.25
C LYS A 123 1.46 -7.46 -3.28
N ALA A 124 2.22 -6.45 -3.68
CA ALA A 124 1.71 -5.09 -3.87
C ALA A 124 0.67 -5.07 -4.99
N VAL A 125 0.93 -5.74 -6.12
CA VAL A 125 -0.04 -5.92 -7.22
C VAL A 125 -1.35 -6.55 -6.74
N ALA A 126 -1.29 -7.59 -5.89
CA ALA A 126 -2.50 -8.20 -5.34
C ALA A 126 -3.32 -7.23 -4.49
N VAL A 127 -2.66 -6.38 -3.71
CA VAL A 127 -3.31 -5.32 -2.93
C VAL A 127 -3.91 -4.25 -3.85
N ALA A 128 -3.16 -3.81 -4.85
CA ALA A 128 -3.62 -2.82 -5.82
C ALA A 128 -4.88 -3.29 -6.58
N ARG A 129 -4.88 -4.51 -7.07
CA ARG A 129 -6.06 -5.12 -7.73
C ARG A 129 -7.28 -5.22 -6.81
N TYR A 130 -7.06 -5.41 -5.52
CA TYR A 130 -8.15 -5.43 -4.55
C TYR A 130 -8.73 -4.04 -4.30
N LEU A 131 -7.87 -3.02 -4.22
CA LEU A 131 -8.27 -1.63 -3.97
C LEU A 131 -8.92 -0.98 -5.20
N ASP A 132 -8.39 -1.26 -6.38
CA ASP A 132 -8.76 -0.63 -7.65
C ASP A 132 -9.11 -1.71 -8.70
N PRO A 133 -10.25 -2.42 -8.52
CA PRO A 133 -10.60 -3.56 -9.37
C PRO A 133 -10.89 -3.19 -10.82
N ASP A 134 -11.15 -1.92 -11.11
CA ASP A 134 -11.42 -1.42 -12.46
C ASP A 134 -10.14 -1.00 -13.21
N ALA A 135 -9.00 -0.91 -12.52
CA ALA A 135 -7.72 -0.59 -13.13
C ALA A 135 -7.03 -1.85 -13.72
N HIS A 136 -6.24 -1.65 -14.75
CA HIS A 136 -5.44 -2.71 -15.39
C HIS A 136 -4.07 -2.79 -14.72
N ILE A 137 -3.90 -3.71 -13.78
CA ILE A 137 -2.70 -3.80 -12.94
C ILE A 137 -2.02 -5.17 -13.11
N ASP A 138 -0.72 -5.18 -13.43
CA ASP A 138 0.11 -6.39 -13.61
C ASP A 138 1.48 -6.29 -12.92
#